data_dc534c14f019544e157c458b1c196114
#
_entry.id   dc534c14f019544e157c458b1c196114
#
_cell.length_a   1.000
_cell.length_b   1.000
_cell.length_c   1.000
_cell.angle_alpha   90.00
_cell.angle_beta   90.00
_cell.angle_gamma   90.00
#
_symmetry.space_group_name_H-M   'P 1'
#
loop_
_entity.id
_entity.type
_entity.pdbx_description
1 polymer ?
#
loop_
_entity_poly.entity_id
_entity_poly.type
_entity_poly.pdbx_seq_one_letter_code
_entity_poly.pdbx_strand_id
1 'polypeptide(L)'
;MGISRKEYAMAKTLIIAEAGVNHNGELEIAKELAREAKKCGADIVKFQTAKLSSLVSKTAKMAEYQKKNIGQEMSQREMLKKLLLSYDQFRELAAYCREIGITFLSTPFDLESIDFLEELG
;
A
#
# COMPACT_ATOMS: atom_id res chain seq x y z
N MET A 1 36.63 22.72 3.20
CA MET A 1 35.43 23.50 2.87
C MET A 1 34.26 22.89 3.59
N GLY A 2 33.79 23.52 4.64
CA GLY A 2 32.61 23.05 5.38
C GLY A 2 31.33 23.49 4.66
N ILE A 3 30.38 22.58 4.53
CA ILE A 3 29.01 22.89 4.11
C ILE A 3 28.42 23.87 5.14
N SER A 4 27.86 25.00 4.68
CA SER A 4 27.37 26.03 5.58
C SER A 4 26.20 25.51 6.42
N ARG A 5 26.03 26.01 7.67
CA ARG A 5 24.86 25.66 8.52
C ARG A 5 23.50 25.91 7.85
N LYS A 6 23.44 26.84 6.88
CA LYS A 6 22.23 27.10 6.09
C LYS A 6 21.90 25.95 5.12
N GLU A 7 22.90 25.29 4.54
CA GLU A 7 22.71 24.16 3.64
C GLU A 7 22.25 22.90 4.41
N TYR A 8 22.73 22.70 5.63
CA TYR A 8 22.22 21.64 6.52
C TYR A 8 20.76 21.87 6.95
N ALA A 9 20.35 23.11 7.14
CA ALA A 9 18.97 23.44 7.53
C ALA A 9 17.95 23.26 6.38
N MET A 10 18.41 23.12 5.13
CA MET A 10 17.56 22.92 3.95
C MET A 10 17.34 21.44 3.59
N ALA A 11 18.14 20.52 4.11
CA ALA A 11 18.00 19.08 3.87
C ALA A 11 16.99 18.48 4.85
N LYS A 12 15.73 18.40 4.44
CA LYS A 12 14.68 17.75 5.22
C LYS A 12 14.66 16.23 4.94
N THR A 13 14.77 15.42 5.97
CA THR A 13 14.53 13.98 5.88
C THR A 13 13.04 13.72 5.62
N LEU A 14 12.72 12.95 4.58
CA LEU A 14 11.37 12.49 4.32
C LEU A 14 11.00 11.36 5.27
N ILE A 15 9.87 11.50 5.94
CA ILE A 15 9.32 10.48 6.82
C ILE A 15 8.19 9.76 6.09
N ILE A 16 8.38 8.47 5.87
CA ILE A 16 7.39 7.59 5.25
C ILE A 16 6.74 6.73 6.33
N ALA A 17 5.46 6.91 6.57
CA ALA A 17 4.69 6.06 7.45
C ALA A 17 4.22 4.81 6.68
N GLU A 18 4.63 3.64 7.12
CA GLU A 18 4.22 2.37 6.51
C GLU A 18 2.86 1.93 7.07
N ALA A 19 1.80 2.12 6.31
CA ALA A 19 0.47 1.64 6.63
C ALA A 19 0.24 0.19 6.13
N GLY A 20 0.90 -0.16 5.03
CA GLY A 20 0.86 -1.52 4.46
C GLY A 20 -0.57 -1.99 4.18
N VAL A 21 -0.93 -3.13 4.75
CA VAL A 21 -2.28 -3.72 4.69
C VAL A 21 -3.00 -3.70 6.05
N ASN A 22 -2.57 -2.85 6.96
CA ASN A 22 -3.17 -2.74 8.31
C ASN A 22 -4.62 -2.23 8.30
N HIS A 23 -5.11 -1.77 7.15
CA HIS A 23 -6.52 -1.41 6.94
C HIS A 23 -7.46 -2.62 6.86
N ASN A 24 -6.95 -3.85 6.75
CA ASN A 24 -7.73 -5.09 6.66
C ASN A 24 -8.81 -5.08 5.55
N GLY A 25 -8.52 -4.46 4.41
CA GLY A 25 -9.46 -4.33 3.29
C GLY A 25 -10.58 -3.30 3.48
N GLU A 26 -10.50 -2.48 4.54
CA GLU A 26 -11.50 -1.45 4.84
C GLU A 26 -10.97 -0.06 4.48
N LEU A 27 -11.65 0.60 3.54
CA LEU A 27 -11.26 1.92 3.05
C LEU A 27 -11.25 2.98 4.16
N GLU A 28 -12.24 2.96 5.06
CA GLU A 28 -12.33 3.93 6.15
C GLU A 28 -11.17 3.79 7.14
N ILE A 29 -10.72 2.56 7.40
CA ILE A 29 -9.52 2.33 8.22
C ILE A 29 -8.27 2.83 7.48
N ALA A 30 -8.17 2.62 6.17
CA ALA A 30 -7.07 3.15 5.38
C ALA A 30 -7.00 4.68 5.42
N LYS A 31 -8.15 5.37 5.31
CA LYS A 31 -8.24 6.82 5.47
C LYS A 31 -7.82 7.26 6.88
N GLU A 32 -8.21 6.51 7.91
CA GLU A 32 -7.81 6.80 9.28
C GLU A 32 -6.30 6.66 9.48
N LEU A 33 -5.69 5.61 8.93
CA LEU A 33 -4.23 5.42 8.95
C LEU A 33 -3.51 6.60 8.28
N ALA A 34 -4.01 7.08 7.14
CA ALA A 34 -3.46 8.25 6.46
C ALA A 34 -3.58 9.52 7.31
N ARG A 35 -4.73 9.72 7.95
CA ARG A 35 -4.97 10.87 8.84
C ARG A 35 -4.03 10.84 10.06
N GLU A 36 -3.87 9.70 10.70
CA GLU A 36 -2.98 9.56 11.84
C GLU A 36 -1.51 9.73 11.44
N ALA A 37 -1.09 9.19 10.28
CA ALA A 37 0.24 9.43 9.74
C ALA A 37 0.50 10.93 9.55
N LYS A 38 -0.47 11.67 9.01
CA LYS A 38 -0.39 13.13 8.86
C LYS A 38 -0.24 13.84 10.21
N LYS A 39 -1.05 13.49 11.19
CA LYS A 39 -0.99 14.06 12.55
C LYS A 39 0.37 13.81 13.22
N CYS A 40 0.97 12.64 12.98
CA CYS A 40 2.29 12.29 13.50
C CYS A 40 3.45 12.99 12.78
N GLY A 41 3.17 13.77 11.74
CA GLY A 41 4.18 14.52 11.00
C GLY A 41 4.85 13.76 9.87
N ALA A 42 4.30 12.63 9.42
CA ALA A 42 4.79 11.95 8.24
C ALA A 42 4.56 12.79 6.97
N ASP A 43 5.49 12.71 6.05
CA ASP A 43 5.41 13.37 4.75
C ASP A 43 4.65 12.50 3.74
N ILE A 44 4.78 11.19 3.87
CA ILE A 44 4.24 10.17 2.98
C ILE A 44 3.59 9.07 3.81
N VAL A 45 2.44 8.58 3.36
CA VAL A 45 1.85 7.34 3.85
C VAL A 45 1.94 6.28 2.77
N LYS A 46 2.49 5.10 3.10
CA LYS A 46 2.72 4.02 2.13
C LYS A 46 1.83 2.82 2.38
N PHE A 47 1.15 2.39 1.32
CA PHE A 47 0.29 1.21 1.26
C PHE A 47 0.88 0.12 0.37
N GLN A 48 0.13 -0.94 0.15
CA GLN A 48 0.46 -2.03 -0.75
C GLN A 48 -0.71 -2.27 -1.69
N THR A 49 -0.45 -2.35 -2.99
CA THR A 49 -1.45 -2.54 -4.03
C THR A 49 -1.21 -3.86 -4.75
N ALA A 50 -2.23 -4.70 -4.79
CA ALA A 50 -2.18 -5.96 -5.52
C ALA A 50 -3.55 -6.29 -6.11
N LYS A 51 -3.54 -7.02 -7.21
CA LYS A 51 -4.74 -7.59 -7.80
C LYS A 51 -4.85 -9.06 -7.42
N LEU A 52 -5.97 -9.44 -6.83
CA LEU A 52 -6.17 -10.80 -6.33
C LEU A 52 -5.96 -11.87 -7.41
N SER A 53 -6.42 -11.62 -8.64
CA SER A 53 -6.24 -12.53 -9.78
C SER A 53 -4.77 -12.82 -10.09
N SER A 54 -3.89 -11.82 -9.95
CA SER A 54 -2.45 -11.94 -10.20
C SER A 54 -1.73 -12.66 -9.06
N LEU A 55 -2.16 -12.46 -7.83
CA LEU A 55 -1.63 -13.19 -6.65
C LEU A 55 -1.98 -14.67 -6.71
N VAL A 56 -3.20 -15.02 -7.13
CA VAL A 56 -3.67 -16.40 -7.25
C VAL A 56 -2.87 -17.21 -8.26
N SER A 57 -2.48 -16.61 -9.39
CA SER A 57 -1.67 -17.31 -10.40
C SER A 57 -0.28 -17.66 -9.90
N LYS A 58 0.33 -16.82 -9.06
CA LYS A 58 1.61 -17.10 -8.40
C LYS A 58 1.49 -18.16 -7.32
N THR A 59 0.43 -18.12 -6.54
CA THR A 59 0.15 -19.10 -5.48
C THR A 59 -0.23 -20.46 -6.05
N ALA A 60 -0.95 -20.51 -7.18
CA ALA A 60 -1.30 -21.76 -7.86
C ALA A 60 -0.05 -22.52 -8.37
N LYS A 61 1.00 -21.82 -8.81
CA LYS A 61 2.29 -22.43 -9.16
C LYS A 61 3.05 -22.97 -7.95
N MET A 62 2.87 -22.37 -6.77
CA MET A 62 3.39 -22.90 -5.50
C MET A 62 2.54 -24.06 -4.96
N ALA A 63 1.25 -24.10 -5.27
CA ALA A 63 0.30 -25.13 -4.80
C ALA A 63 0.57 -26.52 -5.38
N GLU A 64 1.23 -26.65 -6.53
CA GLU A 64 1.70 -27.96 -7.01
C GLU A 64 2.68 -28.63 -6.04
N TYR A 65 3.39 -27.84 -5.24
CA TYR A 65 4.29 -28.34 -4.20
C TYR A 65 3.57 -28.66 -2.88
N GLN A 66 2.35 -28.13 -2.68
CA GLN A 66 1.59 -28.24 -1.41
C GLN A 66 0.25 -28.97 -1.51
N LYS A 67 0.09 -29.89 -2.46
CA LYS A 67 -1.17 -30.66 -2.68
C LYS A 67 -1.72 -31.44 -1.46
N LYS A 68 -1.14 -31.27 -0.27
CA LYS A 68 -1.60 -31.93 0.96
C LYS A 68 -2.58 -31.08 1.83
N ASN A 69 -2.86 -29.80 1.49
CA ASN A 69 -3.65 -28.90 2.35
C ASN A 69 -4.70 -28.08 1.61
N ILE A 70 -5.61 -28.75 0.87
CA ILE A 70 -6.69 -28.10 0.09
C ILE A 70 -7.56 -27.16 0.94
N GLY A 71 -7.79 -27.44 2.22
CA GLY A 71 -8.56 -26.59 3.12
C GLY A 71 -7.85 -25.31 3.56
N GLN A 72 -6.51 -25.30 3.62
CA GLN A 72 -5.71 -24.11 3.98
C GLN A 72 -5.52 -23.16 2.81
N GLU A 73 -5.50 -23.63 1.57
CA GLU A 73 -5.38 -22.79 0.37
C GLU A 73 -6.60 -21.91 0.16
N MET A 74 -7.81 -22.45 0.34
CA MET A 74 -9.05 -21.66 0.29
C MET A 74 -9.10 -20.60 1.38
N SER A 75 -8.62 -20.90 2.58
CA SER A 75 -8.59 -19.94 3.69
C SER A 75 -7.55 -18.82 3.48
N GLN A 76 -6.39 -19.12 2.89
CA GLN A 76 -5.38 -18.11 2.55
C GLN A 76 -5.85 -17.16 1.45
N ARG A 77 -6.49 -17.70 0.41
CA ARG A 77 -7.07 -16.89 -0.67
C ARG A 77 -8.19 -15.96 -0.17
N GLU A 78 -9.06 -16.47 0.68
CA GLU A 78 -10.11 -15.69 1.30
C GLU A 78 -9.55 -14.62 2.24
N MET A 79 -8.50 -14.93 3.01
CA MET A 79 -7.79 -13.96 3.83
C MET A 79 -7.15 -12.85 2.99
N LEU A 80 -6.43 -13.20 1.92
CA LEU A 80 -5.82 -12.23 1.01
C LEU A 80 -6.88 -11.33 0.36
N LYS A 81 -8.00 -11.91 -0.07
CA LYS A 81 -9.12 -11.15 -0.63
C LYS A 81 -9.68 -10.13 0.36
N LYS A 82 -9.74 -10.46 1.65
CA LYS A 82 -10.22 -9.57 2.70
C LYS A 82 -9.22 -8.46 3.05
N LEU A 83 -7.93 -8.64 2.75
CA LEU A 83 -6.88 -7.68 3.08
C LEU A 83 -6.61 -6.65 1.98
N LEU A 84 -7.15 -6.84 0.79
CA LEU A 84 -6.88 -5.98 -0.35
C LEU A 84 -7.97 -4.94 -0.54
N LEU A 85 -7.56 -3.71 -0.80
CA LEU A 85 -8.44 -2.68 -1.37
C LEU A 85 -8.54 -2.86 -2.89
N SER A 86 -9.69 -2.55 -3.47
CA SER A 86 -9.87 -2.45 -4.91
C SER A 86 -9.16 -1.22 -5.48
N TYR A 87 -8.93 -1.19 -6.79
CA TYR A 87 -8.36 -0.02 -7.46
C TYR A 87 -9.23 1.23 -7.30
N ASP A 88 -10.55 1.09 -7.31
CA ASP A 88 -11.46 2.22 -7.07
C ASP A 88 -11.34 2.76 -5.64
N GLN A 89 -11.19 1.88 -4.67
CA GLN A 89 -10.91 2.29 -3.29
C GLN A 89 -9.55 2.98 -3.15
N PHE A 90 -8.52 2.54 -3.90
CA PHE A 90 -7.23 3.23 -3.93
C PHE A 90 -7.33 4.60 -4.60
N ARG A 91 -8.13 4.78 -5.65
CA ARG A 91 -8.40 6.10 -6.23
C ARG A 91 -9.00 7.05 -5.20
N GLU A 92 -9.98 6.57 -4.46
CA GLU A 92 -10.61 7.35 -3.39
C GLU A 92 -9.64 7.67 -2.24
N LEU A 93 -8.84 6.70 -1.83
CA LEU A 93 -7.82 6.88 -0.79
C LEU A 93 -6.75 7.89 -1.21
N ALA A 94 -6.26 7.81 -2.44
CA ALA A 94 -5.28 8.76 -2.97
C ALA A 94 -5.85 10.20 -3.04
N ALA A 95 -7.12 10.34 -3.46
CA ALA A 95 -7.82 11.63 -3.44
C ALA A 95 -7.96 12.16 -2.01
N TYR A 96 -8.30 11.32 -1.07
CA TYR A 96 -8.38 11.68 0.35
C TYR A 96 -7.03 12.13 0.92
N CYS A 97 -5.95 11.41 0.62
CA CYS A 97 -4.60 11.80 1.02
C CYS A 97 -4.22 13.19 0.49
N ARG A 98 -4.57 13.46 -0.77
CA ARG A 98 -4.36 14.79 -1.39
C ARG A 98 -5.16 15.86 -0.66
N GLU A 99 -6.41 15.59 -0.31
CA GLU A 99 -7.28 16.50 0.43
C GLU A 99 -6.72 16.87 1.80
N ILE A 100 -6.22 15.89 2.56
CA ILE A 100 -5.63 16.13 3.89
C ILE A 100 -4.18 16.61 3.85
N GLY A 101 -3.54 16.64 2.68
CA GLY A 101 -2.19 17.16 2.49
C GLY A 101 -1.08 16.21 2.91
N ILE A 102 -1.24 14.90 2.68
CA ILE A 102 -0.18 13.90 2.81
C ILE A 102 0.03 13.20 1.47
N THR A 103 1.27 12.90 1.11
CA THR A 103 1.58 12.19 -0.12
C THR A 103 1.19 10.72 0.00
N PHE A 104 0.39 10.24 -0.95
CA PHE A 104 0.07 8.82 -1.10
C PHE A 104 1.21 8.12 -1.85
N LEU A 105 1.61 6.96 -1.34
CA LEU A 105 2.57 6.06 -1.99
C LEU A 105 2.05 4.63 -1.84
N SER A 106 2.30 3.79 -2.82
CA SER A 106 1.98 2.37 -2.71
C SER A 106 3.01 1.50 -3.42
N THR A 107 3.28 0.34 -2.85
CA THR A 107 4.14 -0.68 -3.46
C THR A 107 3.27 -1.62 -4.29
N PRO A 108 3.49 -1.72 -5.61
CA PRO A 108 2.78 -2.68 -6.45
C PRO A 108 3.36 -4.09 -6.29
N PHE A 109 2.51 -5.10 -6.25
CA PHE A 109 2.90 -6.51 -6.16
C PHE A 109 2.66 -7.31 -7.44
N ASP A 110 2.14 -6.67 -8.48
CA ASP A 110 1.91 -7.26 -9.80
C ASP A 110 2.01 -6.17 -10.89
N LEU A 111 2.12 -6.60 -12.16
CA LEU A 111 2.31 -5.69 -13.29
C LEU A 111 1.10 -4.77 -13.51
N GLU A 112 -0.11 -5.30 -13.36
CA GLU A 112 -1.33 -4.48 -13.50
C GLU A 112 -1.39 -3.38 -12.44
N SER A 113 -0.90 -3.66 -11.22
CA SER A 113 -0.83 -2.65 -10.16
C SER A 113 0.23 -1.59 -10.42
N ILE A 114 1.31 -1.91 -11.15
CA ILE A 114 2.27 -0.91 -11.62
C ILE A 114 1.58 0.08 -12.56
N ASP A 115 0.92 -0.45 -13.60
CA ASP A 115 0.22 0.37 -14.58
C ASP A 115 -0.86 1.23 -13.91
N PHE A 116 -1.63 0.64 -13.00
CA PHE A 116 -2.65 1.34 -12.24
C PHE A 116 -2.07 2.50 -11.40
N LEU A 117 -0.97 2.28 -10.69
CA LEU A 117 -0.35 3.32 -9.86
C LEU A 117 0.30 4.43 -10.72
N GLU A 118 0.81 4.10 -11.89
CA GLU A 118 1.32 5.08 -12.85
C GLU A 118 0.18 5.98 -13.37
N GLU A 119 -0.96 5.41 -13.72
CA GLU A 119 -2.15 6.18 -14.12
C GLU A 119 -2.69 7.06 -12.98
N LEU A 120 -2.60 6.58 -11.75
CA LEU A 120 -3.08 7.31 -10.58
C LEU A 120 -2.24 8.56 -10.29
N GLY A 121 -0.98 8.55 -10.68
CA GLY A 121 -0.05 9.67 -10.48
C GLY A 121 0.54 9.67 -9.09
#